data_bb9359df21dd99a97b927fe4892c257f
#
_entry.id   bb9359df21dd99a97b927fe4892c257f
#
_cell.length_a   1.000
_cell.length_b   1.000
_cell.length_c   1.000
_cell.angle_alpha   90.00
_cell.angle_beta   90.00
_cell.angle_gamma   90.00
#
_symmetry.space_group_name_H-M   'P 1'
#
loop_
_entity.id
_entity.type
_entity.pdbx_description
1 polymer ?
#
loop_
_entity_poly.entity_id
_entity_poly.type
_entity_poly.pdbx_seq_one_letter_code
_entity_poly.pdbx_strand_id
1 'polypeptide(L)'
;LSNEGLGRTPGVIIGGTDTPALSDFSVLNGTPGPLMMKQAGFPPLVVHLSWVGTPDGVITATRPDGGYWAQRVRDRGGDGLLRIGDATFAMEAHEVLDERRLPMMAQWAAKAGRSLDEALYPGSEPLREWEVFFWTPR
;
A
#
# COMPACT_ATOMS: atom_id res chain seq x y z
N LEU A 1 4.25 -25.84 1.18
CA LEU A 1 4.49 -24.97 2.24
C LEU A 1 4.60 -23.58 1.74
N SER A 2 3.68 -22.87 2.08
CA SER A 2 3.73 -21.50 1.72
C SER A 2 4.95 -20.86 2.36
N ASN A 3 4.88 -19.66 2.49
CA ASN A 3 5.87 -18.92 3.18
C ASN A 3 6.06 -19.30 4.63
N GLU A 4 5.26 -20.12 5.22
CA GLU A 4 5.49 -20.57 6.59
C GLU A 4 6.64 -21.52 6.70
N GLY A 5 7.39 -21.73 5.66
CA GLY A 5 8.49 -22.65 5.71
C GLY A 5 9.70 -22.16 6.47
N LEU A 6 10.70 -23.02 6.44
CA LEU A 6 11.98 -22.72 7.06
C LEU A 6 12.66 -21.54 6.38
N GLY A 7 13.56 -20.91 7.09
CA GLY A 7 14.30 -19.78 6.56
C GLY A 7 13.58 -18.45 6.66
N ARG A 8 12.41 -18.46 7.26
CA ARG A 8 11.65 -17.23 7.40
C ARG A 8 12.17 -16.42 8.55
N THR A 9 12.29 -15.14 8.32
CA THR A 9 12.76 -14.20 9.33
C THR A 9 11.61 -13.27 9.68
N PRO A 10 11.26 -13.16 10.97
CA PRO A 10 10.23 -12.22 11.36
C PRO A 10 10.54 -10.82 10.84
N GLY A 11 9.52 -10.14 10.33
CA GLY A 11 9.69 -8.81 9.77
C GLY A 11 10.13 -8.78 8.32
N VAL A 12 10.45 -9.94 7.73
CA VAL A 12 10.81 -10.00 6.31
C VAL A 12 9.88 -10.90 5.51
N ILE A 13 9.04 -11.67 6.19
CA ILE A 13 8.11 -12.60 5.55
C ILE A 13 6.70 -12.13 5.90
N ILE A 14 5.87 -11.96 4.89
CA ILE A 14 4.50 -11.50 5.15
C ILE A 14 3.49 -12.64 5.11
N GLY A 15 3.86 -13.82 4.62
CA GLY A 15 2.94 -14.95 4.60
C GLY A 15 1.80 -14.78 3.62
N GLY A 16 0.67 -15.40 3.94
CA GLY A 16 -0.51 -15.39 3.09
C GLY A 16 -0.43 -16.41 1.98
N THR A 17 -1.45 -16.43 1.14
CA THR A 17 -1.53 -17.33 -0.01
C THR A 17 -1.23 -16.55 -1.28
N ASP A 18 -0.24 -16.98 -2.04
CA ASP A 18 0.08 -16.36 -3.31
C ASP A 18 -1.16 -16.39 -4.21
N THR A 19 -1.58 -15.22 -4.65
CA THR A 19 -2.85 -15.05 -5.34
C THR A 19 -2.63 -14.33 -6.66
N PRO A 20 -3.20 -14.84 -7.75
CA PRO A 20 -3.15 -14.11 -9.02
C PRO A 20 -3.85 -12.77 -8.93
N ALA A 21 -3.47 -11.85 -9.80
CA ALA A 21 -4.09 -10.54 -9.86
C ALA A 21 -5.61 -10.67 -10.02
N LEU A 22 -6.33 -9.85 -9.28
CA LEU A 22 -7.78 -9.78 -9.40
C LEU A 22 -8.17 -8.89 -10.57
N SER A 23 -9.34 -9.16 -11.14
CA SER A 23 -9.91 -8.26 -12.14
C SER A 23 -10.46 -6.98 -11.52
N ASP A 24 -10.69 -6.98 -10.23
CA ASP A 24 -11.22 -5.83 -9.50
C ASP A 24 -10.79 -5.92 -8.04
N PHE A 25 -9.83 -5.07 -7.66
CA PHE A 25 -9.32 -5.07 -6.29
C PHE A 25 -10.28 -4.42 -5.30
N SER A 26 -11.30 -3.72 -5.77
CA SER A 26 -12.26 -3.10 -4.87
C SER A 26 -13.07 -4.14 -4.09
N VAL A 27 -13.13 -5.37 -4.57
CA VAL A 27 -13.82 -6.45 -3.85
C VAL A 27 -13.18 -6.74 -2.50
N LEU A 28 -11.93 -6.32 -2.30
CA LEU A 28 -11.21 -6.54 -1.04
C LEU A 28 -11.52 -5.49 0.02
N ASN A 29 -12.25 -4.43 -0.31
CA ASN A 29 -12.43 -3.29 0.61
C ASN A 29 -13.19 -3.63 1.89
N GLY A 30 -13.88 -4.76 1.94
CA GLY A 30 -14.51 -5.24 3.17
C GLY A 30 -13.54 -5.93 4.14
N THR A 31 -12.30 -6.16 3.73
CA THR A 31 -11.31 -6.79 4.60
C THR A 31 -10.86 -5.79 5.65
N PRO A 32 -10.94 -6.12 6.95
CA PRO A 32 -10.57 -5.16 7.99
C PRO A 32 -9.06 -5.01 8.13
N GLY A 33 -8.66 -3.87 8.67
CA GLY A 33 -7.29 -3.61 9.05
C GLY A 33 -6.39 -3.14 7.93
N PRO A 34 -5.13 -2.82 8.26
CA PRO A 34 -4.14 -2.43 7.26
C PRO A 34 -3.70 -3.63 6.43
N LEU A 35 -3.15 -3.35 5.25
CA LEU A 35 -2.43 -4.38 4.52
C LEU A 35 -1.01 -4.50 5.05
N MET A 36 -0.35 -5.63 4.74
CA MET A 36 1.09 -5.77 4.92
C MET A 36 1.77 -5.61 3.57
N MET A 37 2.84 -4.82 3.54
CA MET A 37 3.60 -4.59 2.32
C MET A 37 5.04 -4.99 2.57
N LYS A 38 5.59 -5.78 1.65
CA LYS A 38 7.02 -6.12 1.65
C LYS A 38 7.63 -5.58 0.38
N GLN A 39 8.61 -4.68 0.54
CA GLN A 39 9.34 -4.16 -0.62
C GLN A 39 10.41 -5.14 -1.06
N ALA A 40 10.60 -5.25 -2.38
CA ALA A 40 11.65 -6.06 -2.95
C ALA A 40 13.03 -5.46 -2.65
N GLY A 41 14.04 -6.30 -2.78
CA GLY A 41 15.41 -5.86 -2.59
C GLY A 41 15.90 -6.06 -1.16
N PHE A 42 17.11 -5.56 -0.90
CA PHE A 42 17.78 -5.75 0.38
C PHE A 42 18.20 -4.39 0.94
N PRO A 43 18.02 -4.14 2.25
CA PRO A 43 17.40 -5.04 3.22
C PRO A 43 15.88 -5.13 2.98
N PRO A 44 15.25 -6.26 3.32
CA PRO A 44 13.81 -6.37 3.20
C PRO A 44 13.12 -5.41 4.17
N LEU A 45 12.00 -4.87 3.73
CA LEU A 45 11.22 -3.96 4.55
C LEU A 45 9.75 -4.40 4.53
N VAL A 46 9.20 -4.62 5.70
CA VAL A 46 7.78 -4.97 5.86
C VAL A 46 7.11 -3.91 6.71
N VAL A 47 6.05 -3.33 6.19
CA VAL A 47 5.28 -2.31 6.90
C VAL A 47 3.79 -2.57 6.75
N HIS A 48 2.99 -1.97 7.64
CA HIS A 48 1.54 -2.01 7.56
C HIS A 48 1.06 -0.66 7.05
N LEU A 49 0.12 -0.69 6.10
CA LEU A 49 -0.39 0.52 5.46
C LEU A 49 -1.91 0.49 5.40
N SER A 50 -2.54 1.63 5.64
CA SER A 50 -3.92 1.83 5.29
C SER A 50 -4.05 1.88 3.76
N TRP A 51 -5.17 1.41 3.24
CA TRP A 51 -5.30 1.16 1.80
C TRP A 51 -6.74 1.24 1.34
N VAL A 52 -6.91 1.40 0.02
CA VAL A 52 -8.20 1.21 -0.62
C VAL A 52 -8.00 0.50 -1.94
N GLY A 53 -8.84 -0.51 -2.22
CA GLY A 53 -8.81 -1.22 -3.50
C GLY A 53 -9.67 -0.51 -4.53
N THR A 54 -9.18 -0.50 -5.77
CA THR A 54 -9.88 0.01 -6.94
C THR A 54 -9.95 -1.11 -7.98
N PRO A 55 -10.71 -0.94 -9.06
CA PRO A 55 -10.72 -1.99 -10.09
C PRO A 55 -9.33 -2.37 -10.58
N ASP A 56 -8.43 -1.42 -10.75
CA ASP A 56 -7.13 -1.67 -11.38
C ASP A 56 -5.98 -1.90 -10.40
N GLY A 57 -6.17 -1.66 -9.12
CA GLY A 57 -5.09 -1.81 -8.16
C GLY A 57 -5.42 -1.30 -6.77
N VAL A 58 -4.38 -0.96 -6.02
CA VAL A 58 -4.52 -0.59 -4.60
C VAL A 58 -3.84 0.76 -4.38
N ILE A 59 -4.54 1.66 -3.68
CA ILE A 59 -4.02 2.98 -3.33
C ILE A 59 -3.48 2.93 -1.90
N THR A 60 -2.27 3.42 -1.70
CA THR A 60 -1.71 3.71 -0.38
C THR A 60 -1.25 5.15 -0.35
N ALA A 61 -1.05 5.69 0.85
CA ALA A 61 -0.66 7.08 1.00
C ALA A 61 0.26 7.24 2.20
N THR A 62 1.07 8.30 2.17
CA THR A 62 1.93 8.64 3.30
C THR A 62 2.02 10.15 3.44
N ARG A 63 2.37 10.60 4.64
CA ARG A 63 2.59 12.03 4.88
C ARG A 63 3.68 12.55 3.96
N PRO A 64 3.63 13.84 3.58
CA PRO A 64 4.71 14.44 2.80
C PRO A 64 6.05 14.23 3.50
N ASP A 65 7.06 13.81 2.75
CA ASP A 65 8.41 13.53 3.24
C ASP A 65 8.46 12.49 4.37
N GLY A 66 7.40 11.68 4.50
CA GLY A 66 7.21 10.93 5.73
C GLY A 66 7.66 9.50 5.72
N GLY A 67 7.69 8.83 4.62
CA GLY A 67 7.84 7.39 4.66
C GLY A 67 9.18 6.91 4.13
N TYR A 68 9.89 6.08 4.91
CA TYR A 68 11.06 5.41 4.38
C TYR A 68 10.69 4.51 3.18
N TRP A 69 9.53 3.85 3.25
CA TRP A 69 9.11 2.99 2.15
C TRP A 69 8.86 3.80 0.87
N ALA A 70 8.28 4.99 1.00
CA ALA A 70 8.02 5.85 -0.14
C ALA A 70 9.33 6.30 -0.79
N GLN A 71 10.30 6.70 0.02
CA GLN A 71 11.61 7.08 -0.48
C GLN A 71 12.28 5.91 -1.19
N ARG A 72 12.12 4.71 -0.65
CA ARG A 72 12.70 3.51 -1.25
C ARG A 72 12.08 3.19 -2.60
N VAL A 73 10.76 3.43 -2.77
CA VAL A 73 10.12 3.29 -4.08
C VAL A 73 10.78 4.23 -5.08
N ARG A 74 11.02 5.47 -4.69
CA ARG A 74 11.66 6.47 -5.56
C ARG A 74 13.08 6.07 -5.93
N ASP A 75 13.82 5.54 -4.98
CA ASP A 75 15.24 5.26 -5.15
C ASP A 75 15.52 3.91 -5.80
N ARG A 76 14.66 2.92 -5.59
CA ARG A 76 14.94 1.53 -5.96
C ARG A 76 13.85 0.88 -6.80
N GLY A 77 12.77 1.60 -7.07
CA GLY A 77 11.63 1.03 -7.79
C GLY A 77 10.58 0.47 -6.85
N GLY A 78 9.43 0.12 -7.43
CA GLY A 78 8.22 -0.14 -6.67
C GLY A 78 7.82 -1.61 -6.52
N ASP A 79 8.67 -2.55 -6.90
CA ASP A 79 8.32 -3.97 -6.80
C ASP A 79 8.12 -4.38 -5.35
N GLY A 80 7.08 -5.15 -5.10
CA GLY A 80 6.79 -5.62 -3.76
C GLY A 80 5.64 -6.62 -3.73
N LEU A 81 5.29 -7.02 -2.51
CA LEU A 81 4.17 -7.89 -2.24
C LEU A 81 3.20 -7.16 -1.33
N LEU A 82 1.91 -7.29 -1.63
CA LEU A 82 0.86 -6.78 -0.75
C LEU A 82 0.05 -7.97 -0.23
N ARG A 83 -0.07 -8.06 1.09
CA ARG A 83 -0.95 -9.04 1.71
C ARG A 83 -2.19 -8.34 2.26
N ILE A 84 -3.35 -8.73 1.74
CA ILE A 84 -4.65 -8.21 2.18
C ILE A 84 -5.47 -9.42 2.62
N GLY A 85 -5.76 -9.49 3.92
CA GLY A 85 -6.35 -10.69 4.49
C GLY A 85 -5.38 -11.85 4.33
N ASP A 86 -5.83 -12.94 3.70
CA ASP A 86 -4.98 -14.10 3.46
C ASP A 86 -4.36 -14.10 2.06
N ALA A 87 -4.72 -13.17 1.21
CA ALA A 87 -4.23 -13.13 -0.17
C ALA A 87 -2.99 -12.26 -0.29
N THR A 88 -1.97 -12.76 -0.95
CA THR A 88 -0.72 -12.04 -1.20
C THR A 88 -0.54 -11.88 -2.70
N PHE A 89 -0.34 -10.64 -3.12
CA PHE A 89 -0.25 -10.26 -4.52
C PHE A 89 1.12 -9.69 -4.85
N ALA A 90 1.67 -10.08 -6.00
CA ALA A 90 2.87 -9.44 -6.54
C ALA A 90 2.46 -8.16 -7.25
N MET A 91 2.97 -7.04 -6.80
CA MET A 91 2.53 -5.72 -7.25
C MET A 91 3.73 -4.80 -7.48
N GLU A 92 3.47 -3.70 -8.15
CA GLU A 92 4.46 -2.64 -8.34
C GLU A 92 3.84 -1.29 -7.99
N ALA A 93 4.52 -0.52 -7.16
CA ALA A 93 4.07 0.80 -6.75
C ALA A 93 4.57 1.87 -7.71
N HIS A 94 3.71 2.83 -8.00
CA HIS A 94 4.05 4.02 -8.75
C HIS A 94 3.55 5.24 -7.99
N GLU A 95 4.41 6.22 -7.79
CA GLU A 95 3.96 7.46 -7.18
C GLU A 95 3.08 8.23 -8.18
N VAL A 96 1.94 8.71 -7.70
CA VAL A 96 0.99 9.42 -8.53
C VAL A 96 1.20 10.91 -8.35
N LEU A 97 1.72 11.57 -9.39
CA LEU A 97 2.08 12.99 -9.33
C LEU A 97 1.21 13.86 -10.24
N ASP A 98 0.38 13.22 -11.06
CA ASP A 98 -0.48 13.94 -12.01
C ASP A 98 -1.87 14.22 -11.42
N GLU A 99 -2.81 14.59 -12.26
CA GLU A 99 -4.16 14.96 -11.85
C GLU A 99 -4.94 13.84 -11.19
N ARG A 100 -4.49 12.58 -11.30
CA ARG A 100 -5.15 11.45 -10.64
C ARG A 100 -4.90 11.42 -9.14
N ARG A 101 -3.88 12.14 -8.67
CA ARG A 101 -3.46 12.08 -7.26
C ARG A 101 -4.58 12.46 -6.31
N LEU A 102 -5.21 13.59 -6.53
CA LEU A 102 -6.21 14.10 -5.60
C LEU A 102 -7.48 13.24 -5.57
N PRO A 103 -8.04 12.79 -6.71
CA PRO A 103 -9.14 11.84 -6.68
C PRO A 103 -8.79 10.52 -5.98
N MET A 104 -7.58 10.01 -6.15
CA MET A 104 -7.15 8.80 -5.45
C MET A 104 -7.02 9.04 -3.95
N MET A 105 -6.48 10.19 -3.55
CA MET A 105 -6.42 10.55 -2.14
C MET A 105 -7.81 10.65 -1.53
N ALA A 106 -8.77 11.16 -2.29
CA ALA A 106 -10.15 11.25 -1.84
C ALA A 106 -10.74 9.86 -1.60
N GLN A 107 -10.46 8.90 -2.45
CA GLN A 107 -10.92 7.52 -2.26
C GLN A 107 -10.31 6.91 -1.00
N TRP A 108 -9.01 7.13 -0.79
CA TRP A 108 -8.32 6.64 0.40
C TRP A 108 -8.94 7.25 1.67
N ALA A 109 -9.14 8.55 1.65
CA ALA A 109 -9.73 9.27 2.78
C ALA A 109 -11.16 8.79 3.06
N ALA A 110 -11.97 8.61 2.03
CA ALA A 110 -13.34 8.16 2.19
C ALA A 110 -13.44 6.80 2.86
N LYS A 111 -12.57 5.86 2.48
CA LYS A 111 -12.55 4.54 3.13
C LYS A 111 -12.18 4.65 4.61
N ALA A 112 -11.34 5.60 4.96
CA ALA A 112 -10.95 5.86 6.34
C ALA A 112 -11.97 6.71 7.11
N GLY A 113 -13.05 7.15 6.47
CA GLY A 113 -14.04 8.02 7.09
C GLY A 113 -13.54 9.45 7.31
N ARG A 114 -12.64 9.92 6.45
CA ARG A 114 -11.99 11.23 6.59
C ARG A 114 -12.23 12.09 5.36
N SER A 115 -12.00 13.37 5.51
CA SER A 115 -12.05 14.31 4.38
C SER A 115 -10.64 14.77 4.04
N LEU A 116 -10.48 15.32 2.83
CA LEU A 116 -9.19 15.79 2.35
C LEU A 116 -8.63 16.96 3.16
N ASP A 117 -9.49 17.69 3.86
CA ASP A 117 -9.07 18.84 4.64
C ASP A 117 -8.62 18.48 6.06
N GLU A 118 -8.83 17.23 6.47
CA GLU A 118 -8.45 16.78 7.81
C GLU A 118 -6.98 16.47 7.89
N ALA A 119 -6.39 16.78 9.05
CA ALA A 119 -5.08 16.28 9.44
C ALA A 119 -5.27 15.11 10.39
N LEU A 120 -4.56 14.00 10.17
CA LEU A 120 -4.69 12.82 11.03
C LEU A 120 -3.96 12.98 12.35
N TYR A 121 -2.97 13.86 12.41
CA TYR A 121 -2.19 14.10 13.61
C TYR A 121 -2.13 15.60 13.87
N PRO A 122 -2.11 16.04 15.15
CA PRO A 122 -1.96 17.45 15.47
C PRO A 122 -0.72 18.03 14.80
N GLY A 123 -0.87 19.13 14.09
CA GLY A 123 0.24 19.80 13.44
C GLY A 123 0.71 19.19 12.15
N SER A 124 0.09 18.13 11.67
CA SER A 124 0.45 17.53 10.38
C SER A 124 -0.29 18.21 9.24
N GLU A 125 0.16 17.94 8.01
CA GLU A 125 -0.49 18.44 6.82
C GLU A 125 -1.85 17.76 6.62
N PRO A 126 -2.81 18.45 5.99
CA PRO A 126 -4.10 17.83 5.67
C PRO A 126 -3.91 16.73 4.62
N LEU A 127 -4.85 15.80 4.58
CA LEU A 127 -4.74 14.64 3.70
C LEU A 127 -4.58 15.00 2.24
N ARG A 128 -5.12 16.15 1.81
CA ARG A 128 -4.98 16.59 0.41
C ARG A 128 -3.51 16.76 -0.01
N GLU A 129 -2.60 16.94 0.94
CA GLU A 129 -1.19 17.14 0.64
C GLU A 129 -0.36 15.87 0.75
N TRP A 130 -0.99 14.74 1.08
CA TRP A 130 -0.27 13.49 1.25
C TRP A 130 0.20 12.95 -0.10
N GLU A 131 1.26 12.15 -0.04
CA GLU A 131 1.82 11.46 -1.19
C GLU A 131 1.01 10.20 -1.45
N VAL A 132 0.73 9.93 -2.74
CA VAL A 132 -0.12 8.83 -3.15
C VAL A 132 0.68 7.85 -4.00
N PHE A 133 0.55 6.58 -3.68
CA PHE A 133 1.19 5.50 -4.43
C PHE A 133 0.12 4.52 -4.89
N PHE A 134 0.15 4.21 -6.17
CA PHE A 134 -0.79 3.27 -6.77
C PHE A 134 -0.07 1.98 -7.11
N TRP A 135 -0.58 0.89 -6.58
CA TRP A 135 -0.01 -0.44 -6.76
C TRP A 135 -0.79 -1.19 -7.81
N THR A 136 -0.10 -1.67 -8.84
CA THR A 136 -0.71 -2.46 -9.90
C THR A 136 -0.02 -3.82 -9.99
N PRO A 137 -0.70 -4.85 -10.52
CA PRO A 137 -0.12 -6.19 -10.64
C PRO A 137 1.14 -6.20 -11.51
N ARG A 138 2.10 -7.00 -11.08
CA ARG A 138 3.29 -7.29 -11.87
C ARG A 138 3.09 -8.49 -12.73
#